data_ce597e0d6e5500da320b41298002b3ba
#
_entry.id   ce597e0d6e5500da320b41298002b3ba
#
_cell.length_a   1.000
_cell.length_b   1.000
_cell.length_c   1.000
_cell.angle_alpha   90.00
_cell.angle_beta   90.00
_cell.angle_gamma   90.00
#
_symmetry.space_group_name_H-M   'P 1'
#
loop_
_entity.id
_entity.type
_entity.pdbx_description
1 polymer ?
#
loop_
_entity_poly.entity_id
_entity_poly.type
_entity_poly.pdbx_seq_one_letter_code
_entity_poly.pdbx_strand_id
1 'polypeptide(L)'
;MGNYFGTDGVRGEFGKAISCDIAFKIGNALSQIKTNPKIVVGHDTRLSADALCLSVSAGIVQGGGSVFNVGIIPTAGISFLVESENFDFGIIVTASHNPPNFNGIKIFDSSGRKLSESEEDFLEDFFQCNFTAEKCGKFVCDESLQKKYLEHLKNSSHVTLE
;
A
#
# COMPACT_ATOMS: atom_id res chain seq x y z
N MET A 1 3.27 8.35 19.78
CA MET A 1 3.99 8.29 18.49
C MET A 1 4.61 6.91 18.38
N GLY A 2 4.21 6.14 17.39
CA GLY A 2 4.73 4.80 17.14
C GLY A 2 6.22 4.80 16.81
N ASN A 3 6.83 3.63 16.88
CA ASN A 3 8.27 3.48 16.58
C ASN A 3 8.58 3.50 15.08
N TYR A 4 7.60 3.25 14.22
CA TYR A 4 7.75 3.09 12.76
C TYR A 4 6.95 4.10 11.95
N PHE A 5 5.68 4.35 12.29
CA PHE A 5 4.85 5.30 11.57
C PHE A 5 5.15 6.74 11.98
N GLY A 6 5.35 7.58 10.98
CA GLY A 6 5.48 9.02 11.12
C GLY A 6 4.34 9.74 10.40
N THR A 7 4.43 11.07 10.27
CA THR A 7 3.39 11.91 9.63
C THR A 7 2.96 11.40 8.24
N ASP A 8 3.85 10.73 7.51
CA ASP A 8 3.65 10.27 6.12
C ASP A 8 3.74 8.75 5.96
N GLY A 9 3.35 7.97 6.96
CA GLY A 9 3.52 6.52 6.98
C GLY A 9 4.91 6.10 7.43
N VAL A 10 5.34 4.88 7.10
CA VAL A 10 6.71 4.41 7.37
C VAL A 10 7.63 4.89 6.26
N ARG A 11 8.69 5.62 6.60
CA ARG A 11 9.64 6.16 5.62
C ARG A 11 11.06 6.17 6.15
N GLY A 12 12.02 5.83 5.29
CA GLY A 12 13.43 5.91 5.63
C GLY A 12 14.37 5.34 4.58
N GLU A 13 15.65 5.26 4.92
CA GLU A 13 16.65 4.64 4.07
C GLU A 13 16.41 3.12 4.01
N PHE A 14 16.35 2.57 2.80
CA PHE A 14 16.12 1.13 2.60
C PHE A 14 17.26 0.29 3.20
N GLY A 15 16.88 -0.75 3.91
CA GLY A 15 17.83 -1.61 4.64
C GLY A 15 18.23 -1.10 6.02
N LYS A 16 17.79 0.11 6.41
CA LYS A 16 18.03 0.68 7.76
C LYS A 16 16.71 0.96 8.49
N ALA A 17 15.98 1.96 8.04
CA ALA A 17 14.73 2.39 8.66
C ALA A 17 13.49 1.75 8.02
N ILE A 18 13.58 1.29 6.77
CA ILE A 18 12.56 0.50 6.10
C ILE A 18 13.20 -0.73 5.45
N SER A 19 12.57 -1.88 5.61
CA SER A 19 13.06 -3.17 5.10
C SER A 19 11.91 -4.05 4.63
N CYS A 20 12.24 -5.14 3.93
CA CYS A 20 11.28 -6.16 3.52
C CYS A 20 10.57 -6.79 4.74
N ASP A 21 11.25 -6.97 5.87
CA ASP A 21 10.65 -7.47 7.11
C ASP A 21 9.59 -6.51 7.65
N ILE A 22 9.87 -5.21 7.70
CA ILE A 22 8.91 -4.18 8.11
C ILE A 22 7.71 -4.14 7.14
N ALA A 23 7.98 -4.18 5.83
CA ALA A 23 6.92 -4.20 4.82
C ALA A 23 6.00 -5.43 4.98
N PHE A 24 6.58 -6.59 5.20
CA PHE A 24 5.82 -7.82 5.47
C PHE A 24 4.94 -7.68 6.71
N LYS A 25 5.48 -7.17 7.82
CA LYS A 25 4.74 -6.95 9.07
C LYS A 25 3.57 -5.99 8.89
N ILE A 26 3.79 -4.89 8.15
CA ILE A 26 2.71 -3.95 7.80
C ILE A 26 1.57 -4.67 7.08
N GLY A 27 1.88 -5.43 6.03
CA GLY A 27 0.88 -6.15 5.26
C GLY A 27 0.14 -7.21 6.09
N ASN A 28 0.88 -7.95 6.92
CA ASN A 28 0.31 -8.97 7.79
C ASN A 28 -0.61 -8.36 8.86
N ALA A 29 -0.20 -7.27 9.51
CA ALA A 29 -1.01 -6.55 10.48
C ALA A 29 -2.27 -5.95 9.84
N LEU A 30 -2.14 -5.32 8.66
CA LEU A 30 -3.27 -4.70 7.95
C LEU A 30 -4.37 -5.72 7.61
N SER A 31 -3.99 -6.96 7.30
CA SER A 31 -4.94 -8.03 7.00
C SER A 31 -5.75 -8.49 8.22
N GLN A 32 -5.39 -8.05 9.44
CA GLN A 32 -6.12 -8.37 10.67
C GLN A 32 -7.20 -7.34 11.03
N ILE A 33 -7.16 -6.14 10.44
CA ILE A 33 -8.17 -5.09 10.69
C ILE A 33 -9.54 -5.53 10.18
N LYS A 34 -9.58 -6.26 9.07
CA LYS A 34 -10.81 -6.73 8.44
C LYS A 34 -10.65 -8.18 7.95
N THR A 35 -11.70 -8.96 8.05
CA THR A 35 -11.69 -10.35 7.55
C THR A 35 -11.63 -10.37 6.02
N ASN A 36 -10.62 -11.05 5.46
CA ASN A 36 -10.38 -11.19 4.02
C ASN A 36 -10.38 -9.84 3.26
N PRO A 37 -9.61 -8.83 3.68
CA PRO A 37 -9.64 -7.53 3.04
C PRO A 37 -9.16 -7.59 1.59
N LYS A 38 -9.72 -6.71 0.75
CA LYS A 38 -9.23 -6.44 -0.61
C LYS A 38 -8.35 -5.20 -0.57
N ILE A 39 -7.10 -5.33 -0.97
CA ILE A 39 -6.10 -4.28 -0.84
C ILE A 39 -5.47 -4.02 -2.21
N VAL A 40 -5.57 -2.78 -2.70
CA VAL A 40 -4.85 -2.34 -3.89
C VAL A 40 -3.45 -1.90 -3.51
N VAL A 41 -2.43 -2.37 -4.24
CA VAL A 41 -1.02 -2.09 -3.96
C VAL A 41 -0.34 -1.58 -5.22
N GLY A 42 0.37 -0.48 -5.10
CA GLY A 42 1.18 0.08 -6.17
C GLY A 42 2.47 0.70 -5.65
N HIS A 43 3.35 1.11 -6.56
CA HIS A 43 4.66 1.65 -6.19
C HIS A 43 5.17 2.69 -7.20
N ASP A 44 6.20 3.43 -6.79
CA ASP A 44 6.96 4.31 -7.69
C ASP A 44 8.11 3.55 -8.38
N THR A 45 9.04 4.27 -9.03
CA THR A 45 10.12 3.70 -9.83
C THR A 45 11.44 3.49 -9.08
N ARG A 46 11.45 3.53 -7.74
CA ARG A 46 12.65 3.34 -6.92
C ARG A 46 13.14 1.90 -7.00
N LEU A 47 14.47 1.70 -6.95
CA LEU A 47 15.06 0.35 -7.03
C LEU A 47 14.58 -0.64 -5.97
N SER A 48 14.22 -0.14 -4.77
CA SER A 48 13.69 -0.98 -3.68
C SER A 48 12.17 -1.16 -3.73
N ALA A 49 11.47 -0.53 -4.68
CA ALA A 49 10.02 -0.51 -4.71
C ALA A 49 9.43 -1.90 -4.90
N ASP A 50 9.95 -2.67 -5.85
CA ASP A 50 9.50 -4.05 -6.12
C ASP A 50 9.67 -4.94 -4.88
N ALA A 51 10.84 -4.88 -4.23
CA ALA A 51 11.14 -5.71 -3.06
C ALA A 51 10.15 -5.41 -1.90
N LEU A 52 9.87 -4.13 -1.63
CA LEU A 52 8.92 -3.72 -0.61
C LEU A 52 7.47 -4.07 -0.98
N CYS A 53 7.10 -3.87 -2.26
CA CYS A 53 5.78 -4.20 -2.79
C CYS A 53 5.48 -5.70 -2.68
N LEU A 54 6.43 -6.55 -3.06
CA LEU A 54 6.30 -8.00 -2.93
C LEU A 54 6.23 -8.43 -1.46
N SER A 55 7.03 -7.81 -0.60
CA SER A 55 7.07 -8.15 0.83
C SER A 55 5.77 -7.76 1.55
N VAL A 56 5.25 -6.55 1.34
CA VAL A 56 3.95 -6.15 1.92
C VAL A 56 2.82 -7.02 1.40
N SER A 57 2.86 -7.37 0.11
CA SER A 57 1.87 -8.26 -0.50
C SER A 57 1.91 -9.67 0.08
N ALA A 58 3.10 -10.22 0.33
CA ALA A 58 3.27 -11.52 0.97
C ALA A 58 2.67 -11.54 2.38
N GLY A 59 2.88 -10.47 3.16
CA GLY A 59 2.27 -10.31 4.49
C GLY A 59 0.75 -10.28 4.44
N ILE A 60 0.16 -9.54 3.51
CA ILE A 60 -1.29 -9.47 3.29
C ILE A 60 -1.85 -10.86 2.96
N VAL A 61 -1.24 -11.53 2.00
CA VAL A 61 -1.70 -12.85 1.53
C VAL A 61 -1.60 -13.90 2.63
N GLN A 62 -0.51 -13.92 3.42
CA GLN A 62 -0.38 -14.80 4.57
C GLN A 62 -1.46 -14.55 5.62
N GLY A 63 -1.82 -13.30 5.86
CA GLY A 63 -2.88 -12.92 6.78
C GLY A 63 -4.31 -13.13 6.26
N GLY A 64 -4.48 -13.68 5.03
CA GLY A 64 -5.77 -13.99 4.42
C GLY A 64 -6.36 -12.88 3.53
N GLY A 65 -5.72 -11.71 3.44
CA GLY A 65 -6.14 -10.61 2.57
C GLY A 65 -5.82 -10.85 1.10
N SER A 66 -6.58 -10.24 0.20
CA SER A 66 -6.36 -10.32 -1.24
C SER A 66 -5.69 -9.04 -1.76
N VAL A 67 -4.59 -9.21 -2.49
CA VAL A 67 -3.80 -8.14 -3.11
C VAL A 67 -4.19 -7.98 -4.57
N PHE A 68 -4.39 -6.72 -4.98
CA PHE A 68 -4.51 -6.31 -6.37
C PHE A 68 -3.34 -5.37 -6.69
N ASN A 69 -2.29 -5.96 -7.26
CA ASN A 69 -1.09 -5.21 -7.62
C ASN A 69 -1.31 -4.50 -8.96
N VAL A 70 -1.18 -3.18 -8.93
CA VAL A 70 -1.36 -2.31 -10.11
C VAL A 70 -0.02 -1.83 -10.68
N GLY A 71 1.11 -2.24 -10.10
CA GLY A 71 2.45 -1.83 -10.56
C GLY A 71 2.74 -0.34 -10.30
N ILE A 72 3.37 0.31 -11.28
CA ILE A 72 3.80 1.72 -11.15
C ILE A 72 2.60 2.65 -11.30
N ILE A 73 2.31 3.40 -10.25
CA ILE A 73 1.21 4.35 -10.21
C ILE A 73 1.54 5.51 -9.24
N PRO A 74 1.06 6.74 -9.47
CA PRO A 74 1.23 7.82 -8.51
C PRO A 74 0.32 7.62 -7.29
N THR A 75 0.71 8.25 -6.17
CA THR A 75 -0.04 8.20 -4.90
C THR A 75 -1.53 8.52 -5.06
N ALA A 76 -1.87 9.54 -5.84
CA ALA A 76 -3.26 9.90 -6.13
C ALA A 76 -4.04 8.80 -6.85
N GLY A 77 -3.36 7.96 -7.64
CA GLY A 77 -3.98 6.82 -8.31
C GLY A 77 -4.42 5.74 -7.32
N ILE A 78 -3.63 5.46 -6.29
CA ILE A 78 -4.03 4.52 -5.24
C ILE A 78 -5.24 5.07 -4.46
N SER A 79 -5.19 6.33 -4.02
CA SER A 79 -6.31 6.97 -3.32
C SER A 79 -7.61 6.90 -4.15
N PHE A 80 -7.53 7.23 -5.43
CA PHE A 80 -8.66 7.13 -6.37
C PHE A 80 -9.20 5.69 -6.49
N LEU A 81 -8.32 4.72 -6.70
CA LEU A 81 -8.72 3.31 -6.90
C LEU A 81 -9.37 2.72 -5.65
N VAL A 82 -8.89 3.08 -4.46
CA VAL A 82 -9.50 2.59 -3.22
C VAL A 82 -10.97 2.97 -3.17
N GLU A 83 -11.29 4.24 -3.42
CA GLU A 83 -12.66 4.75 -3.35
C GLU A 83 -13.51 4.25 -4.52
N SER A 84 -13.01 4.38 -5.77
CA SER A 84 -13.79 4.09 -6.98
C SER A 84 -14.07 2.59 -7.18
N GLU A 85 -13.17 1.71 -6.73
CA GLU A 85 -13.28 0.26 -6.92
C GLU A 85 -13.67 -0.50 -5.65
N ASN A 86 -14.02 0.24 -4.57
CA ASN A 86 -14.43 -0.31 -3.28
C ASN A 86 -13.40 -1.29 -2.68
N PHE A 87 -12.14 -0.91 -2.68
CA PHE A 87 -11.10 -1.59 -1.90
C PHE A 87 -11.23 -1.23 -0.42
N ASP A 88 -10.86 -2.16 0.45
CA ASP A 88 -10.87 -1.93 1.89
C ASP A 88 -9.69 -1.03 2.31
N PHE A 89 -8.55 -1.22 1.65
CA PHE A 89 -7.35 -0.41 1.85
C PHE A 89 -6.57 -0.22 0.55
N GLY A 90 -5.73 0.81 0.54
CA GLY A 90 -4.73 1.03 -0.51
C GLY A 90 -3.34 1.18 0.07
N ILE A 91 -2.34 0.70 -0.64
CA ILE A 91 -0.93 0.85 -0.27
C ILE A 91 -0.16 1.45 -1.44
N ILE A 92 0.62 2.48 -1.16
CA ILE A 92 1.62 3.00 -2.09
C ILE A 92 3.02 2.88 -1.49
N VAL A 93 3.91 2.24 -2.23
CA VAL A 93 5.34 2.14 -1.88
C VAL A 93 6.07 3.28 -2.57
N THR A 94 6.45 4.30 -1.81
CA THR A 94 7.11 5.52 -2.30
C THR A 94 7.73 6.32 -1.17
N ALA A 95 8.78 7.06 -1.45
CA ALA A 95 9.30 8.10 -0.56
C ALA A 95 9.15 9.52 -1.15
N SER A 96 8.25 9.71 -2.12
CA SER A 96 7.95 11.03 -2.72
C SER A 96 9.21 11.71 -3.28
N HIS A 97 9.65 12.83 -2.70
CA HIS A 97 10.79 13.64 -3.12
C HIS A 97 12.11 13.30 -2.40
N ASN A 98 12.13 12.29 -1.53
CA ASN A 98 13.35 11.88 -0.82
C ASN A 98 14.40 11.31 -1.79
N PRO A 99 15.71 11.27 -1.41
CA PRO A 99 16.76 10.66 -2.20
C PRO A 99 16.45 9.24 -2.67
N PRO A 100 17.10 8.74 -3.74
CA PRO A 100 16.77 7.42 -4.34
C PRO A 100 16.97 6.21 -3.43
N ASN A 101 17.85 6.31 -2.43
CA ASN A 101 18.11 5.27 -1.43
C ASN A 101 17.04 5.22 -0.31
N PHE A 102 16.11 6.18 -0.27
CA PHE A 102 14.95 6.18 0.62
C PHE A 102 13.77 5.48 -0.05
N ASN A 103 12.90 4.91 0.77
CA ASN A 103 11.58 4.45 0.37
C ASN A 103 10.60 4.58 1.53
N GLY A 104 9.33 4.26 1.31
CA GLY A 104 8.29 4.33 2.33
C GLY A 104 7.05 3.55 1.95
N ILE A 105 6.17 3.38 2.91
CA ILE A 105 4.85 2.75 2.73
C ILE A 105 3.82 3.68 3.34
N LYS A 106 2.85 4.09 2.52
CA LYS A 106 1.65 4.83 2.95
C LYS A 106 0.44 3.95 2.76
N ILE A 107 -0.47 4.01 3.73
CA ILE A 107 -1.71 3.23 3.73
C ILE A 107 -2.89 4.18 3.67
N PHE A 108 -3.87 3.82 2.85
CA PHE A 108 -5.14 4.53 2.69
C PHE A 108 -6.29 3.66 3.18
N ASP A 109 -7.23 4.28 3.86
CA ASP A 109 -8.51 3.69 4.25
C ASP A 109 -9.46 3.55 3.05
N SER A 110 -10.61 2.94 3.25
CA SER A 110 -11.64 2.72 2.21
C SER A 110 -12.21 4.01 1.59
N SER A 111 -11.96 5.17 2.18
CA SER A 111 -12.34 6.49 1.64
C SER A 111 -11.19 7.16 0.86
N GLY A 112 -10.10 6.44 0.60
CA GLY A 112 -8.92 6.96 -0.08
C GLY A 112 -8.12 7.97 0.74
N ARG A 113 -8.34 8.08 2.05
CA ARG A 113 -7.59 8.94 2.97
C ARG A 113 -6.50 8.16 3.68
N LYS A 114 -5.42 8.84 4.04
CA LYS A 114 -4.37 8.25 4.89
C LYS A 114 -4.98 7.76 6.20
N LEU A 115 -4.49 6.63 6.71
CA LEU A 115 -4.87 6.14 8.04
C LEU A 115 -4.61 7.21 9.11
N SER A 116 -5.48 7.24 10.10
CA SER A 116 -5.31 8.06 11.31
C SER A 116 -4.14 7.57 12.16
N GLU A 117 -3.59 8.42 13.00
CA GLU A 117 -2.52 8.04 13.94
C GLU A 117 -2.95 6.85 14.84
N SER A 118 -4.20 6.81 15.27
CA SER A 118 -4.73 5.72 16.10
C SER A 118 -4.79 4.38 15.35
N GLU A 119 -5.04 4.40 14.04
CA GLU A 119 -5.02 3.18 13.21
C GLU A 119 -3.58 2.74 12.93
N GLU A 120 -2.66 3.69 12.73
CA GLU A 120 -1.24 3.40 12.57
C GLU A 120 -0.64 2.82 13.86
N ASP A 121 -0.95 3.38 15.03
CA ASP A 121 -0.53 2.84 16.34
C ASP A 121 -1.09 1.41 16.54
N PHE A 122 -2.35 1.18 16.18
CA PHE A 122 -2.95 -0.15 16.22
C PHE A 122 -2.20 -1.15 15.34
N LEU A 123 -1.77 -0.76 14.13
CA LEU A 123 -0.97 -1.63 13.27
C LEU A 123 0.38 -1.99 13.91
N GLU A 124 1.03 -1.03 14.57
CA GLU A 124 2.32 -1.28 15.23
C GLU A 124 2.25 -2.29 16.37
N ASP A 125 1.13 -2.34 17.10
CA ASP A 125 0.91 -3.33 18.16
C ASP A 125 0.97 -4.77 17.63
N PHE A 126 0.64 -4.97 16.33
CA PHE A 126 0.70 -6.28 15.69
C PHE A 126 2.07 -6.65 15.09
N PHE A 127 3.04 -5.74 15.06
CA PHE A 127 4.35 -6.02 14.45
C PHE A 127 5.14 -7.13 15.17
N GLN A 128 4.79 -7.45 16.40
CA GLN A 128 5.36 -8.58 17.15
C GLN A 128 4.63 -9.90 16.88
N CYS A 129 3.51 -9.85 16.18
CA CYS A 129 2.68 -11.00 15.87
C CYS A 129 2.83 -11.37 14.38
N ASN A 130 2.98 -12.66 14.08
CA ASN A 130 2.90 -13.18 12.72
C ASN A 130 1.58 -13.97 12.60
N PHE A 131 0.61 -13.35 11.97
CA PHE A 131 -0.66 -14.00 11.70
C PHE A 131 -0.55 -14.90 10.47
N THR A 132 -1.12 -16.09 10.57
CA THR A 132 -1.32 -16.98 9.43
C THR A 132 -2.78 -17.37 9.40
N ALA A 133 -3.48 -16.95 8.36
CA ALA A 133 -4.88 -17.31 8.17
C ALA A 133 -5.02 -18.81 7.87
N GLU A 134 -6.14 -19.40 8.26
CA GLU A 134 -6.48 -20.79 7.89
C GLU A 134 -6.50 -20.96 6.36
N LYS A 135 -6.90 -19.92 5.64
CA LYS A 135 -6.92 -19.88 4.18
C LYS A 135 -6.13 -18.68 3.68
N CYS A 136 -5.10 -18.96 2.91
CA CYS A 136 -4.27 -17.95 2.26
C CYS A 136 -5.11 -17.06 1.34
N GLY A 137 -4.80 -15.76 1.33
CA GLY A 137 -5.39 -14.80 0.42
C GLY A 137 -4.93 -14.98 -1.03
N LYS A 138 -5.26 -14.02 -1.90
CA LYS A 138 -4.89 -14.06 -3.32
C LYS A 138 -3.94 -12.92 -3.67
N PHE A 139 -3.05 -13.15 -4.63
CA PHE A 139 -2.26 -12.12 -5.28
C PHE A 139 -2.66 -12.06 -6.76
N VAL A 140 -3.09 -10.88 -7.20
CA VAL A 140 -3.56 -10.62 -8.57
C VAL A 140 -2.79 -9.42 -9.11
N CYS A 141 -2.21 -9.55 -10.31
CA CYS A 141 -1.74 -8.40 -11.09
C CYS A 141 -2.88 -7.91 -11.95
N ASP A 142 -3.29 -6.65 -11.80
CA ASP A 142 -4.42 -6.07 -12.53
C ASP A 142 -4.09 -4.71 -13.15
N GLU A 143 -3.57 -4.76 -14.38
CA GLU A 143 -3.25 -3.56 -15.15
C GLU A 143 -4.51 -2.79 -15.60
N SER A 144 -5.69 -3.40 -15.55
CA SER A 144 -6.93 -2.71 -15.94
C SER A 144 -7.27 -1.56 -15.01
N LEU A 145 -6.86 -1.66 -13.73
CA LEU A 145 -7.04 -0.62 -12.73
C LEU A 145 -6.24 0.64 -13.05
N GLN A 146 -5.01 0.50 -13.58
CA GLN A 146 -4.26 1.67 -14.08
C GLN A 146 -5.01 2.41 -15.19
N LYS A 147 -5.64 1.66 -16.11
CA LYS A 147 -6.41 2.25 -17.22
C LYS A 147 -7.61 3.06 -16.69
N LYS A 148 -8.29 2.57 -15.65
CA LYS A 148 -9.38 3.30 -15.00
C LYS A 148 -8.92 4.64 -14.43
N TYR A 149 -7.75 4.67 -13.78
CA TYR A 149 -7.18 5.91 -13.29
C TYR A 149 -6.81 6.87 -14.43
N LEU A 150 -6.22 6.36 -15.52
CA LEU A 150 -5.91 7.17 -16.69
C LEU A 150 -7.17 7.74 -17.37
N GLU A 151 -8.25 6.97 -17.46
CA GLU A 151 -9.55 7.41 -17.96
C GLU A 151 -10.15 8.50 -17.05
N HIS A 152 -10.06 8.34 -15.73
CA HIS A 152 -10.46 9.36 -14.78
C HIS A 152 -9.71 10.69 -15.03
N LEU A 153 -8.38 10.63 -15.17
CA LEU A 153 -7.58 11.82 -15.45
C LEU A 153 -7.98 12.50 -16.77
N LYS A 154 -8.20 11.72 -17.84
CA LYS A 154 -8.66 12.25 -19.13
C LYS A 154 -10.00 12.95 -19.01
N ASN A 155 -10.95 12.33 -18.30
CA ASN A 155 -12.29 12.88 -18.12
C ASN A 155 -12.33 14.12 -17.21
N SER A 156 -11.38 14.22 -16.28
CA SER A 156 -11.21 15.39 -15.38
C SER A 156 -10.46 16.54 -16.06
N SER A 157 -9.81 16.29 -17.18
CA SER A 157 -9.07 17.30 -17.95
C SER A 157 -10.07 18.16 -18.73
N HIS A 158 -10.02 19.48 -18.52
CA HIS A 158 -10.75 20.47 -19.35
C HIS A 158 -9.97 20.85 -20.63
N VAL A 159 -8.82 20.22 -20.87
CA VAL A 159 -7.97 20.47 -22.03
C VAL A 159 -8.12 19.31 -23.01
N THR A 160 -8.57 19.61 -24.23
CA THR A 160 -8.50 18.65 -25.35
C THR A 160 -7.02 18.54 -25.73
N LEU A 161 -6.40 17.39 -25.43
CA LEU A 161 -5.07 17.08 -25.90
C LEU A 161 -5.21 16.66 -27.38
N GLU A 162 -4.74 17.53 -28.30
CA GLU A 162 -4.57 17.21 -29.71
C GLU A 162 -3.39 16.26 -29.94
#